data_6d2a8dd68ddb56789f95636eba3014ae
#
_entry.id   6d2a8dd68ddb56789f95636eba3014ae
#
_cell.length_a   1.000
_cell.length_b   1.000
_cell.length_c   1.000
_cell.angle_alpha   90.00
_cell.angle_beta   90.00
_cell.angle_gamma   90.00
#
_symmetry.space_group_name_H-M   'P 1'
#
loop_
_entity.id
_entity.type
_entity.pdbx_description
1 polymer ?
#
loop_
_entity_poly.entity_id
_entity_poly.type
_entity_poly.pdbx_seq_one_letter_code
_entity_poly.pdbx_strand_id
1 'polypeptide(L)'
;MKKHLFLAITSLFFLGCSNSENSNKNPYLPNYSFSVDINLNLPTYSTLKYVSNAVYYPNAGVRGLIIFNTNGNSYNAFDAACPNQDLSDCSTMTIKGINALCACDKKEYNLFTGQGGMPYPLKQYRVEVKGDIIRIYN
;
A
#
# COMPACT_ATOMS: atom_id res chain seq x y z
N MET A 1 -4.77 46.75 -51.66
CA MET A 1 -5.02 46.83 -50.23
C MET A 1 -5.34 45.41 -49.76
N LYS A 2 -4.35 44.75 -49.24
CA LYS A 2 -4.49 43.36 -48.78
C LYS A 2 -4.58 43.35 -47.26
N LYS A 3 -5.75 43.00 -46.72
CA LYS A 3 -5.96 42.83 -45.31
C LYS A 3 -5.45 41.45 -44.90
N HIS A 4 -4.34 41.41 -44.19
CA HIS A 4 -3.87 40.17 -43.58
C HIS A 4 -4.64 39.93 -42.32
N LEU A 5 -5.52 38.94 -42.35
CA LEU A 5 -6.21 38.42 -41.20
C LEU A 5 -5.28 37.47 -40.48
N PHE A 6 -4.67 37.94 -39.40
CA PHE A 6 -3.91 37.07 -38.47
C PHE A 6 -4.87 36.29 -37.60
N LEU A 7 -5.07 35.03 -37.97
CA LEU A 7 -5.81 34.09 -37.17
C LEU A 7 -4.86 33.58 -36.08
N ALA A 8 -4.92 34.20 -34.89
CA ALA A 8 -4.22 33.72 -33.73
C ALA A 8 -4.91 32.47 -33.23
N ILE A 9 -4.35 31.31 -33.58
CA ILE A 9 -4.76 30.01 -32.97
C ILE A 9 -4.17 29.97 -31.61
N THR A 10 -4.96 30.35 -30.61
CA THR A 10 -4.63 30.16 -29.19
C THR A 10 -4.81 28.68 -28.85
N SER A 11 -3.72 27.92 -28.92
CA SER A 11 -3.67 26.55 -28.46
C SER A 11 -3.79 26.55 -26.93
N LEU A 12 -4.96 26.26 -26.42
CA LEU A 12 -5.16 25.97 -25.02
C LEU A 12 -4.53 24.60 -24.73
N PHE A 13 -3.31 24.63 -24.17
CA PHE A 13 -2.76 23.47 -23.52
C PHE A 13 -3.54 23.24 -22.23
N PHE A 14 -4.49 22.34 -22.28
CA PHE A 14 -5.04 21.73 -21.08
C PHE A 14 -3.93 20.87 -20.48
N LEU A 15 -3.19 21.43 -19.54
CA LEU A 15 -2.42 20.66 -18.58
C LEU A 15 -3.41 19.93 -17.70
N GLY A 16 -3.84 18.75 -18.15
CA GLY A 16 -4.53 17.81 -17.31
C GLY A 16 -3.56 17.36 -16.22
N CYS A 17 -3.66 17.94 -15.03
CA CYS A 17 -3.15 17.31 -13.83
C CYS A 17 -3.93 16.01 -13.66
N SER A 18 -3.38 14.90 -14.12
CA SER A 18 -3.81 13.60 -13.66
C SER A 18 -3.34 13.50 -12.21
N ASN A 19 -4.20 13.85 -11.27
CA ASN A 19 -4.07 13.38 -9.92
C ASN A 19 -4.16 11.86 -10.00
N SER A 20 -3.01 11.20 -10.02
CA SER A 20 -2.94 9.79 -9.68
C SER A 20 -3.22 9.66 -8.18
N GLU A 21 -4.47 9.90 -7.80
CA GLU A 21 -4.98 9.33 -6.58
C GLU A 21 -4.91 7.82 -6.79
N ASN A 22 -3.87 7.20 -6.23
CA ASN A 22 -3.89 5.79 -5.91
C ASN A 22 -4.97 5.59 -4.83
N SER A 23 -6.22 5.84 -5.22
CA SER A 23 -7.34 5.45 -4.40
C SER A 23 -7.40 3.93 -4.51
N ASN A 24 -6.92 3.25 -3.50
CA ASN A 24 -7.21 1.85 -3.23
C ASN A 24 -8.72 1.73 -3.01
N LYS A 25 -9.50 1.88 -4.08
CA LYS A 25 -10.96 1.76 -4.06
C LYS A 25 -11.33 0.29 -3.97
N ASN A 26 -11.12 -0.26 -2.78
CA ASN A 26 -11.57 -1.61 -2.47
C ASN A 26 -12.93 -1.51 -1.77
N PRO A 27 -14.01 -2.07 -2.34
CA PRO A 27 -15.36 -1.97 -1.76
C PRO A 27 -15.49 -2.75 -0.45
N TYR A 28 -14.61 -3.70 -0.16
CA TYR A 28 -14.61 -4.53 1.04
C TYR A 28 -13.87 -3.89 2.22
N LEU A 29 -12.96 -2.94 1.96
CA LEU A 29 -12.08 -2.40 2.98
C LEU A 29 -12.33 -0.90 3.18
N PRO A 30 -12.75 -0.49 4.37
CA PRO A 30 -12.88 0.93 4.71
C PRO A 30 -11.54 1.65 4.65
N ASN A 31 -11.60 2.97 4.51
CA ASN A 31 -10.42 3.82 4.43
C ASN A 31 -10.26 4.62 5.72
N TYR A 32 -9.42 4.15 6.63
CA TYR A 32 -9.10 4.82 7.89
C TYR A 32 -7.84 5.67 7.76
N SER A 33 -7.89 6.90 8.27
CA SER A 33 -6.70 7.74 8.40
C SER A 33 -5.92 7.35 9.66
N PHE A 34 -4.62 7.15 9.51
CA PHE A 34 -3.70 6.88 10.62
C PHE A 34 -2.27 7.29 10.25
N SER A 35 -1.42 7.40 11.27
CA SER A 35 0.03 7.52 11.12
C SER A 35 0.68 6.81 12.30
N VAL A 36 1.59 5.88 12.03
CA VAL A 36 2.34 5.12 13.03
C VAL A 36 3.82 5.10 12.71
N ASP A 37 4.64 5.13 13.74
CA ASP A 37 6.09 5.04 13.64
C ASP A 37 6.56 3.69 14.19
N ILE A 38 7.31 2.94 13.38
CA ILE A 38 7.88 1.63 13.71
C ILE A 38 9.39 1.82 13.91
N ASN A 39 9.87 1.55 15.12
CA ASN A 39 11.28 1.62 15.45
C ASN A 39 11.95 0.26 15.22
N LEU A 40 12.83 0.19 14.22
CA LEU A 40 13.55 -1.03 13.83
C LEU A 40 14.55 -1.53 14.89
N ASN A 41 14.91 -0.70 15.89
CA ASN A 41 15.78 -1.11 16.99
C ASN A 41 15.06 -1.88 18.09
N LEU A 42 13.72 -1.90 18.07
CA LEU A 42 12.95 -2.71 18.98
C LEU A 42 13.01 -4.19 18.56
N PRO A 43 13.18 -5.13 19.52
CA PRO A 43 13.28 -6.56 19.21
C PRO A 43 12.14 -7.09 18.33
N THR A 44 10.92 -6.60 18.54
CA THR A 44 9.72 -7.00 17.79
C THR A 44 9.83 -6.69 16.30
N TYR A 45 10.56 -5.64 15.91
CA TYR A 45 10.66 -5.16 14.52
C TYR A 45 12.05 -5.30 13.92
N SER A 46 13.03 -5.77 14.67
CA SER A 46 14.44 -5.84 14.24
C SER A 46 14.65 -6.73 13.03
N THR A 47 13.80 -7.74 12.81
CA THR A 47 13.86 -8.61 11.62
C THR A 47 13.55 -7.86 10.33
N LEU A 48 12.85 -6.72 10.40
CA LEU A 48 12.63 -5.84 9.24
C LEU A 48 13.90 -5.18 8.70
N LYS A 49 15.03 -5.24 9.41
CA LYS A 49 16.33 -4.78 8.89
C LYS A 49 16.88 -5.70 7.79
N TYR A 50 16.34 -6.91 7.65
CA TYR A 50 16.77 -7.88 6.66
C TYR A 50 15.76 -7.99 5.52
N VAL A 51 16.28 -8.04 4.29
CA VAL A 51 15.47 -8.15 3.08
C VAL A 51 14.56 -9.38 3.11
N SER A 52 13.37 -9.25 2.54
CA SER A 52 12.35 -10.31 2.46
C SER A 52 11.77 -10.77 3.79
N ASN A 53 11.99 -10.01 4.87
CA ASN A 53 11.31 -10.24 6.14
C ASN A 53 10.07 -9.37 6.28
N ALA A 54 9.07 -9.92 6.93
CA ALA A 54 7.81 -9.27 7.22
C ALA A 54 7.49 -9.32 8.72
N VAL A 55 6.78 -8.29 9.20
CA VAL A 55 6.27 -8.24 10.58
C VAL A 55 4.82 -7.76 10.55
N TYR A 56 4.00 -8.32 11.44
CA TYR A 56 2.62 -7.89 11.67
C TYR A 56 2.55 -6.83 12.77
N TYR A 57 1.80 -5.75 12.52
CA TYR A 57 1.52 -4.69 13.48
C TYR A 57 0.00 -4.53 13.66
N PRO A 58 -0.56 -4.77 14.88
CA PRO A 58 -2.02 -4.90 15.05
C PRO A 58 -2.80 -3.58 15.15
N ASN A 59 -2.15 -2.44 15.45
CA ASN A 59 -2.82 -1.24 15.96
C ASN A 59 -3.05 -0.15 14.90
N ALA A 60 -3.15 -0.49 13.63
CA ALA A 60 -3.46 0.44 12.56
C ALA A 60 -4.15 -0.26 11.39
N GLY A 61 -4.74 0.52 10.47
CA GLY A 61 -5.47 -0.03 9.33
C GLY A 61 -6.80 -0.67 9.70
N VAL A 62 -7.25 -1.59 8.87
CA VAL A 62 -8.52 -2.33 9.06
C VAL A 62 -8.34 -3.55 9.96
N ARG A 63 -7.31 -4.36 9.69
CA ARG A 63 -6.99 -5.58 10.44
C ARG A 63 -5.52 -5.66 10.87
N GLY A 64 -4.87 -4.51 11.06
CA GLY A 64 -3.45 -4.41 11.29
C GLY A 64 -2.67 -4.23 10.00
N LEU A 65 -1.35 -4.12 10.12
CA LEU A 65 -0.44 -3.93 9.01
C LEU A 65 0.49 -5.13 8.85
N ILE A 66 0.78 -5.50 7.61
CA ILE A 66 1.91 -6.36 7.26
C ILE A 66 2.97 -5.45 6.65
N ILE A 67 4.11 -5.33 7.32
CA ILE A 67 5.24 -4.51 6.92
C ILE A 67 6.31 -5.45 6.36
N PHE A 68 6.84 -5.16 5.19
CA PHE A 68 7.74 -6.04 4.46
C PHE A 68 8.95 -5.26 3.91
N ASN A 69 10.15 -5.75 4.18
CA ASN A 69 11.39 -5.17 3.63
C ASN A 69 11.63 -5.69 2.21
N THR A 70 11.64 -4.80 1.22
CA THR A 70 11.77 -5.17 -0.20
C THR A 70 13.22 -5.28 -0.67
N ASN A 71 14.13 -4.40 -0.20
CA ASN A 71 15.51 -4.34 -0.70
C ASN A 71 16.55 -3.85 0.31
N GLY A 72 16.21 -3.81 1.59
CA GLY A 72 17.09 -3.31 2.67
C GLY A 72 16.79 -1.88 3.10
N ASN A 73 16.38 -1.00 2.19
CA ASN A 73 16.11 0.43 2.46
C ASN A 73 14.69 0.86 2.09
N SER A 74 13.91 -0.02 1.52
CA SER A 74 12.53 0.24 1.11
C SER A 74 11.60 -0.80 1.70
N TYR A 75 10.40 -0.36 2.03
CA TYR A 75 9.40 -1.17 2.69
C TYR A 75 8.05 -1.03 2.01
N ASN A 76 7.33 -2.13 1.91
CA ASN A 76 5.91 -2.13 1.64
C ASN A 76 5.15 -2.26 2.95
N ALA A 77 4.02 -1.58 3.05
CA ALA A 77 3.08 -1.76 4.15
C ALA A 77 1.69 -1.99 3.57
N PHE A 78 1.09 -3.10 3.95
CA PHE A 78 -0.25 -3.49 3.50
C PHE A 78 -1.17 -3.66 4.68
N ASP A 79 -2.47 -3.44 4.47
CA ASP A 79 -3.47 -3.89 5.42
C ASP A 79 -3.46 -5.42 5.51
N ALA A 80 -3.58 -5.95 6.72
CA ALA A 80 -3.68 -7.39 6.92
C ALA A 80 -5.07 -7.96 6.63
N ALA A 81 -6.04 -7.13 6.23
CA ALA A 81 -7.37 -7.60 5.84
C ALA A 81 -7.34 -8.28 4.47
N CYS A 82 -8.03 -9.41 4.34
CA CYS A 82 -8.26 -10.07 3.06
C CYS A 82 -9.01 -9.12 2.10
N PRO A 83 -8.46 -8.82 0.90
CA PRO A 83 -8.97 -7.71 0.10
C PRO A 83 -10.15 -8.05 -0.81
N ASN A 84 -10.56 -9.31 -0.93
CA ASN A 84 -11.56 -9.75 -1.92
C ASN A 84 -12.82 -10.34 -1.31
N GLN A 85 -13.17 -9.93 -0.09
CA GLN A 85 -14.34 -10.44 0.62
C GLN A 85 -14.76 -9.51 1.75
N ASP A 86 -15.99 -9.64 2.21
CA ASP A 86 -16.47 -8.95 3.39
C ASP A 86 -15.68 -9.35 4.64
N LEU A 87 -15.52 -8.41 5.56
CA LEU A 87 -14.79 -8.63 6.81
C LEU A 87 -15.50 -9.66 7.69
N SER A 88 -14.75 -10.65 8.16
CA SER A 88 -15.19 -11.71 9.05
C SER A 88 -14.06 -12.14 10.00
N ASP A 89 -14.29 -13.13 10.84
CA ASP A 89 -13.28 -13.60 11.81
C ASP A 89 -12.03 -14.17 11.15
N CYS A 90 -12.14 -14.72 9.94
CA CYS A 90 -11.00 -15.26 9.19
C CYS A 90 -10.31 -14.24 8.28
N SER A 91 -10.74 -12.96 8.25
CA SER A 91 -10.27 -11.97 7.29
C SER A 91 -8.91 -11.35 7.61
N THR A 92 -8.28 -11.69 8.74
CA THR A 92 -6.92 -11.24 9.05
C THR A 92 -5.92 -12.21 8.45
N MET A 93 -5.12 -11.73 7.49
CA MET A 93 -4.08 -12.52 6.84
C MET A 93 -2.91 -12.81 7.76
N THR A 94 -2.25 -13.93 7.51
CA THR A 94 -1.02 -14.35 8.16
C THR A 94 0.17 -14.24 7.20
N ILE A 95 1.36 -14.01 7.74
CA ILE A 95 2.61 -13.96 6.97
C ILE A 95 3.04 -15.39 6.66
N LYS A 96 3.29 -15.67 5.37
CA LYS A 96 3.80 -16.95 4.87
C LYS A 96 4.99 -16.70 3.95
N GLY A 97 6.18 -16.59 4.54
CA GLY A 97 7.40 -16.23 3.81
C GLY A 97 7.28 -14.83 3.19
N ILE A 98 7.36 -14.76 1.86
CA ILE A 98 7.22 -13.52 1.07
C ILE A 98 5.77 -13.23 0.67
N ASN A 99 4.82 -13.99 1.18
CA ASN A 99 3.40 -13.85 0.88
C ASN A 99 2.58 -13.57 2.16
N ALA A 100 1.41 -12.99 1.95
CA ALA A 100 0.33 -12.94 2.94
C ALA A 100 -0.74 -13.95 2.54
N LEU A 101 -1.19 -14.78 3.49
CA LEU A 101 -2.21 -15.81 3.28
C LEU A 101 -3.54 -15.37 3.92
N CYS A 102 -4.58 -15.30 3.12
CA CYS A 102 -5.95 -15.17 3.61
C CYS A 102 -6.51 -16.52 4.05
N ALA A 103 -6.88 -16.64 5.32
CA ALA A 103 -7.40 -17.91 5.85
C ALA A 103 -8.79 -18.25 5.33
N CYS A 104 -9.60 -17.24 4.95
CA CYS A 104 -10.98 -17.45 4.50
C CYS A 104 -11.07 -18.19 3.16
N ASP A 105 -10.29 -17.76 2.16
CA ASP A 105 -10.35 -18.25 0.78
C ASP A 105 -9.08 -18.98 0.34
N LYS A 106 -8.07 -19.08 1.22
CA LYS A 106 -6.75 -19.70 0.98
C LYS A 106 -5.95 -19.03 -0.15
N LYS A 107 -6.24 -17.78 -0.47
CA LYS A 107 -5.49 -17.01 -1.45
C LYS A 107 -4.23 -16.41 -0.84
N GLU A 108 -3.17 -16.42 -1.62
CA GLU A 108 -1.88 -15.83 -1.25
C GLU A 108 -1.62 -14.58 -2.09
N TYR A 109 -1.04 -13.57 -1.44
CA TYR A 109 -0.67 -12.30 -2.05
C TYR A 109 0.82 -12.06 -1.85
N ASN A 110 1.52 -11.74 -2.93
CA ASN A 110 2.96 -11.48 -2.87
C ASN A 110 3.25 -10.13 -2.20
N LEU A 111 4.13 -10.10 -1.20
CA LEU A 111 4.44 -8.88 -0.43
C LEU A 111 5.39 -7.91 -1.15
N PHE A 112 6.04 -8.33 -2.24
CA PHE A 112 6.76 -7.39 -3.11
C PHE A 112 5.80 -6.55 -3.97
N THR A 113 4.71 -7.14 -4.43
CA THR A 113 3.83 -6.54 -5.44
C THR A 113 2.43 -6.22 -4.93
N GLY A 114 1.98 -6.85 -3.83
CA GLY A 114 0.62 -6.79 -3.35
C GLY A 114 -0.38 -7.62 -4.17
N GLN A 115 0.08 -8.35 -5.19
CA GLN A 115 -0.79 -9.07 -6.13
C GLN A 115 -1.03 -10.51 -5.69
N GLY A 116 -2.23 -11.03 -5.96
CA GLY A 116 -2.61 -12.41 -5.66
C GLY A 116 -3.45 -13.07 -6.76
N GLY A 117 -3.49 -12.50 -7.98
CA GLY A 117 -4.32 -13.02 -9.08
C GLY A 117 -5.83 -12.88 -8.84
N MET A 118 -6.23 -12.01 -7.91
CA MET A 118 -7.61 -11.70 -7.56
C MET A 118 -7.98 -10.29 -8.05
N PRO A 119 -9.29 -9.94 -8.15
CA PRO A 119 -9.73 -8.63 -8.62
C PRO A 119 -9.13 -7.45 -7.88
N TYR A 120 -8.95 -7.57 -6.56
CA TYR A 120 -8.33 -6.52 -5.75
C TYR A 120 -7.00 -6.99 -5.18
N PRO A 121 -5.93 -6.18 -5.33
CA PRO A 121 -4.65 -6.41 -4.66
C PRO A 121 -4.75 -6.10 -3.17
N LEU A 122 -3.67 -6.34 -2.43
CA LEU A 122 -3.55 -5.88 -1.05
C LEU A 122 -3.71 -4.35 -0.98
N LYS A 123 -4.41 -3.88 0.04
CA LYS A 123 -4.49 -2.44 0.32
C LYS A 123 -3.15 -1.95 0.82
N GLN A 124 -2.50 -1.10 0.04
CA GLN A 124 -1.17 -0.57 0.32
C GLN A 124 -1.23 0.80 0.99
N TYR A 125 -0.36 1.03 1.95
CA TYR A 125 -0.18 2.28 2.66
C TYR A 125 1.13 2.96 2.28
N ARG A 126 1.22 4.26 2.57
CA ARG A 126 2.44 5.05 2.34
C ARG A 126 3.48 4.75 3.39
N VAL A 127 4.74 4.73 2.98
CA VAL A 127 5.88 4.47 3.87
C VAL A 127 6.94 5.54 3.67
N GLU A 128 7.40 6.13 4.79
CA GLU A 128 8.58 7.00 4.85
C GLU A 128 9.63 6.35 5.74
N VAL A 129 10.88 6.35 5.30
CA VAL A 129 12.00 5.84 6.07
C VAL A 129 12.82 7.02 6.59
N LYS A 130 13.01 7.09 7.91
CA LYS A 130 13.79 8.12 8.60
C LYS A 130 14.79 7.45 9.56
N GLY A 131 15.97 7.10 9.05
CA GLY A 131 16.94 6.31 9.81
C GLY A 131 16.36 4.95 10.21
N ASP A 132 16.32 4.66 11.50
CA ASP A 132 15.77 3.42 12.05
C ASP A 132 14.25 3.49 12.32
N ILE A 133 13.59 4.55 11.88
CA ILE A 133 12.13 4.71 12.03
C ILE A 133 11.47 4.59 10.66
N ILE A 134 10.46 3.73 10.58
CA ILE A 134 9.56 3.62 9.43
C ILE A 134 8.23 4.26 9.83
N ARG A 135 7.84 5.33 9.15
CA ARG A 135 6.52 5.93 9.29
C ARG A 135 5.58 5.35 8.25
N ILE A 136 4.44 4.82 8.71
CA ILE A 136 3.39 4.27 7.85
C ILE A 136 2.12 5.08 8.07
N TYR A 137 1.50 5.52 6.98
CA TYR A 137 0.32 6.37 7.04
C TYR A 137 -0.61 6.19 5.83
N ASN A 138 -1.84 6.64 6.00
CA ASN A 138 -2.87 6.63 4.97
C ASN A 138 -3.43 8.05 4.77
#